data_651cf6eb6353dc58ef5a9ca6a64bb4df
#
_entry.id   651cf6eb6353dc58ef5a9ca6a64bb4df
#
_cell.length_a   1.000
_cell.length_b   1.000
_cell.length_c   1.000
_cell.angle_alpha   90.00
_cell.angle_beta   90.00
_cell.angle_gamma   90.00
#
_symmetry.space_group_name_H-M   'P 1'
#
loop_
_entity.id
_entity.type
_entity.pdbx_description
1 polymer ?
#
loop_
_entity_poly.entity_id
_entity_poly.type
_entity_poly.pdbx_seq_one_letter_code
_entity_poly.pdbx_strand_id
1 'polypeptide(L)'
;MTNQNPTRIVTGEVRLSYANVWEPNAIQGGKRKYSVSLIIPKSDTATITAIEKAVDSAIEQGIGKFGGKRPNKAALKLPLRDGDIERDDKAYANAYFLNANSLTAPQIVDQDVAPILDRTEVYSGCYAHVSLSFYAFNTNGNRGIACGLGNIQKTRDDESLDGGRVSAETDFGAFTPADDNFLN
;
A
#
# COMPACT_ATOMS: atom_id res chain seq x y z
N MET A 1 6.22 25.46 14.21
CA MET A 1 5.47 24.28 14.59
C MET A 1 4.73 23.71 13.42
N THR A 2 5.08 22.51 13.09
CA THR A 2 4.38 21.82 12.04
C THR A 2 3.00 21.42 12.52
N ASN A 3 2.01 21.88 11.84
CA ASN A 3 0.64 21.48 12.10
C ASN A 3 0.47 20.07 11.54
N GLN A 4 0.85 19.08 12.34
CA GLN A 4 0.76 17.70 11.92
C GLN A 4 -0.67 17.22 12.01
N ASN A 5 -1.19 16.77 10.87
CA ASN A 5 -2.48 16.09 10.86
C ASN A 5 -2.32 14.75 11.57
N PRO A 6 -3.04 14.52 12.70
CA PRO A 6 -2.85 13.30 13.47
C PRO A 6 -3.32 12.02 12.76
N THR A 7 -4.05 12.15 11.67
CA THR A 7 -4.49 11.01 10.86
C THR A 7 -3.58 10.72 9.67
N ARG A 8 -2.50 11.49 9.51
CA ARG A 8 -1.55 11.31 8.40
C ARG A 8 -0.21 10.86 8.95
N ILE A 9 0.37 9.83 8.32
CA ILE A 9 1.69 9.31 8.69
C ILE A 9 2.55 9.10 7.45
N VAL A 10 3.84 8.92 7.69
CA VAL A 10 4.79 8.37 6.71
C VAL A 10 5.36 7.11 7.32
N THR A 11 5.28 6.00 6.58
CA THR A 11 5.78 4.72 7.08
C THR A 11 7.30 4.65 7.13
N GLY A 12 7.82 3.70 7.89
CA GLY A 12 9.17 3.22 7.69
C GLY A 12 9.28 2.52 6.33
N GLU A 13 10.38 1.81 6.13
CA GLU A 13 10.56 1.05 4.90
C GLU A 13 9.63 -0.16 4.90
N VAL A 14 8.68 -0.18 3.97
CA VAL A 14 7.70 -1.26 3.85
C VAL A 14 7.76 -1.84 2.45
N ARG A 15 7.32 -3.09 2.30
CA ARG A 15 7.32 -3.76 1.01
C ARG A 15 5.99 -3.56 0.31
N LEU A 16 6.04 -3.24 -0.97
CA LEU A 16 4.84 -3.04 -1.78
C LEU A 16 4.37 -4.36 -2.38
N SER A 17 3.07 -4.56 -2.38
CA SER A 17 2.43 -5.73 -2.98
C SER A 17 1.13 -5.29 -3.65
N TYR A 18 0.68 -6.02 -4.67
CA TYR A 18 -0.50 -5.65 -5.46
C TYR A 18 -0.45 -4.17 -5.86
N ALA A 19 0.70 -3.75 -6.39
CA ALA A 19 0.96 -2.34 -6.67
C ALA A 19 0.27 -1.91 -7.97
N ASN A 20 -0.73 -1.05 -7.84
CA ASN A 20 -1.42 -0.39 -8.95
C ASN A 20 -1.20 1.11 -8.78
N VAL A 21 0.07 1.52 -8.81
CA VAL A 21 0.47 2.88 -8.45
C VAL A 21 0.77 3.75 -9.66
N TRP A 22 1.02 3.13 -10.81
CA TRP A 22 1.27 3.84 -12.07
C TRP A 22 0.00 4.08 -12.85
N GLU A 23 -0.96 3.16 -12.74
CA GLU A 23 -2.26 3.27 -13.39
C GLU A 23 -3.35 2.79 -12.45
N PRO A 24 -4.53 3.43 -12.50
CA PRO A 24 -5.62 3.01 -11.64
C PRO A 24 -6.22 1.71 -12.12
N ASN A 25 -6.72 0.93 -11.19
CA ASN A 25 -7.36 -0.34 -11.45
C ASN A 25 -8.79 -0.34 -10.91
N ALA A 26 -9.71 -0.93 -11.65
CA ALA A 26 -11.08 -1.11 -11.19
C ALA A 26 -11.22 -2.46 -10.50
N ILE A 27 -11.82 -2.45 -9.31
CA ILE A 27 -12.12 -3.66 -8.56
C ILE A 27 -13.63 -3.87 -8.61
N GLN A 28 -14.05 -5.02 -9.15
CA GLN A 28 -15.45 -5.44 -9.18
C GLN A 28 -16.42 -4.39 -9.77
N GLY A 29 -16.01 -3.76 -10.87
CA GLY A 29 -16.86 -2.79 -11.55
C GLY A 29 -17.00 -1.43 -10.87
N GLY A 30 -16.25 -1.20 -9.79
CA GLY A 30 -16.20 0.09 -9.12
C GLY A 30 -15.36 1.11 -9.86
N LYS A 31 -15.18 2.27 -9.23
CA LYS A 31 -14.31 3.32 -9.77
C LYS A 31 -12.87 2.83 -9.83
N ARG A 32 -12.18 3.25 -10.87
CA ARG A 32 -10.74 2.95 -10.99
C ARG A 32 -9.97 3.77 -9.96
N LYS A 33 -9.12 3.09 -9.19
CA LYS A 33 -8.31 3.72 -8.15
C LYS A 33 -6.88 3.23 -8.21
N TYR A 34 -5.96 4.10 -7.85
CA TYR A 34 -4.60 3.69 -7.53
C TYR A 34 -4.63 2.98 -6.19
N SER A 35 -3.91 1.88 -6.07
CA SER A 35 -3.94 1.08 -4.86
C SER A 35 -2.63 0.33 -4.66
N VAL A 36 -2.37 -0.04 -3.42
CA VAL A 36 -1.21 -0.85 -3.05
C VAL A 36 -1.48 -1.50 -1.71
N SER A 37 -0.98 -2.71 -1.54
CA SER A 37 -0.91 -3.37 -0.25
C SER A 37 0.49 -3.14 0.32
N LEU A 38 0.56 -2.71 1.57
CA LEU A 38 1.84 -2.48 2.26
C LEU A 38 2.08 -3.61 3.24
N ILE A 39 3.22 -4.28 3.09
CA ILE A 39 3.64 -5.34 3.99
C ILE A 39 4.60 -4.73 5.01
N ILE A 40 4.19 -4.73 6.27
CA ILE A 40 4.90 -4.06 7.35
C ILE A 40 5.45 -5.12 8.30
N PRO A 41 6.76 -5.26 8.43
CA PRO A 41 7.31 -6.25 9.35
C PRO A 41 6.80 -6.02 10.78
N LYS A 42 6.46 -7.10 11.47
CA LYS A 42 6.02 -7.00 12.88
C LYS A 42 7.11 -6.41 13.78
N SER A 43 8.36 -6.48 13.34
CA SER A 43 9.49 -5.84 14.04
C SER A 43 9.52 -4.32 13.88
N ASP A 44 8.84 -3.76 12.90
CA ASP A 44 8.76 -2.30 12.71
C ASP A 44 7.70 -1.72 13.62
N THR A 45 7.98 -1.72 14.92
CA THR A 45 7.03 -1.26 15.93
C THR A 45 6.72 0.24 15.80
N ALA A 46 7.67 1.03 15.30
CA ALA A 46 7.45 2.46 15.12
C ALA A 46 6.34 2.74 14.10
N THR A 47 6.38 2.08 12.94
CA THR A 47 5.35 2.23 11.91
C THR A 47 4.00 1.70 12.42
N ILE A 48 4.00 0.53 13.07
CA ILE A 48 2.76 -0.07 13.60
C ILE A 48 2.12 0.86 14.62
N THR A 49 2.91 1.39 15.56
CA THR A 49 2.40 2.32 16.58
C THR A 49 1.86 3.60 15.94
N ALA A 50 2.55 4.13 14.93
CA ALA A 50 2.09 5.33 14.22
C ALA A 50 0.74 5.07 13.52
N ILE A 51 0.59 3.91 12.90
CA ILE A 51 -0.69 3.52 12.27
C ILE A 51 -1.79 3.44 13.31
N GLU A 52 -1.53 2.78 14.44
CA GLU A 52 -2.53 2.62 15.49
C GLU A 52 -2.98 3.95 16.06
N LYS A 53 -2.05 4.87 16.29
CA LYS A 53 -2.36 6.22 16.76
C LYS A 53 -3.18 7.01 15.74
N ALA A 54 -2.83 6.90 14.47
CA ALA A 54 -3.55 7.58 13.41
C ALA A 54 -4.97 7.03 13.25
N VAL A 55 -5.13 5.71 13.40
CA VAL A 55 -6.44 5.06 13.39
C VAL A 55 -7.29 5.56 14.56
N ASP A 56 -6.73 5.62 15.77
CA ASP A 56 -7.45 6.14 16.93
C ASP A 56 -7.89 7.59 16.70
N SER A 57 -7.02 8.41 16.14
CA SER A 57 -7.36 9.81 15.80
C SER A 57 -8.48 9.87 14.77
N ALA A 58 -8.45 9.00 13.78
CA ALA A 58 -9.50 8.93 12.76
C ALA A 58 -10.85 8.51 13.36
N ILE A 59 -10.84 7.62 14.35
CA ILE A 59 -12.05 7.23 15.06
C ILE A 59 -12.63 8.44 15.79
N GLU A 60 -11.78 9.19 16.51
CA GLU A 60 -12.22 10.39 17.23
C GLU A 60 -12.81 11.45 16.30
N GLN A 61 -12.13 11.70 15.18
CA GLN A 61 -12.61 12.68 14.21
C GLN A 61 -13.89 12.20 13.49
N GLY A 62 -14.08 10.89 13.43
CA GLY A 62 -15.20 10.28 12.71
C GLY A 62 -16.40 9.93 13.56
N ILE A 63 -16.45 10.34 14.82
CA ILE A 63 -17.55 9.99 15.72
C ILE A 63 -18.91 10.34 15.12
N GLY A 64 -19.01 11.47 14.42
CA GLY A 64 -20.26 11.86 13.74
C GLY A 64 -20.74 10.85 12.71
N LYS A 65 -19.82 10.14 12.05
CA LYS A 65 -20.16 9.10 11.09
C LYS A 65 -20.60 7.80 11.75
N PHE A 66 -20.31 7.65 13.03
CA PHE A 66 -20.64 6.45 13.81
C PHE A 66 -21.84 6.65 14.74
N GLY A 67 -22.69 7.63 14.44
CA GLY A 67 -23.89 7.87 15.21
C GLY A 67 -23.70 8.79 16.42
N GLY A 68 -22.62 9.54 16.48
CA GLY A 68 -22.35 10.53 17.52
C GLY A 68 -21.75 9.97 18.81
N LYS A 69 -21.49 8.67 18.85
CA LYS A 69 -20.81 8.02 19.98
C LYS A 69 -19.58 7.30 19.50
N ARG A 70 -18.54 7.25 20.35
CA ARG A 70 -17.35 6.48 20.03
C ARG A 70 -17.73 5.00 19.95
N PRO A 71 -17.55 4.35 18.79
CA PRO A 71 -17.90 2.94 18.64
C PRO A 71 -16.90 2.05 19.36
N ASN A 72 -17.32 0.83 19.67
CA ASN A 72 -16.40 -0.20 20.09
C ASN A 72 -15.48 -0.53 18.91
N LYS A 73 -14.18 -0.44 19.12
CA LYS A 73 -13.18 -0.68 18.09
C LYS A 73 -13.33 -2.07 17.45
N ALA A 74 -13.77 -3.06 18.24
CA ALA A 74 -14.01 -4.41 17.74
C ALA A 74 -15.16 -4.49 16.72
N ALA A 75 -16.05 -3.50 16.71
CA ALA A 75 -17.16 -3.44 15.76
C ALA A 75 -16.80 -2.70 14.46
N LEU A 76 -15.59 -2.20 14.37
CA LEU A 76 -15.13 -1.47 13.19
C LEU A 76 -14.24 -2.32 12.33
N LYS A 77 -14.29 -2.08 11.03
CA LYS A 77 -13.29 -2.62 10.10
C LYS A 77 -12.04 -1.74 10.20
N LEU A 78 -10.93 -2.33 10.60
CA LEU A 78 -9.66 -1.62 10.77
C LEU A 78 -8.75 -1.92 9.59
N PRO A 79 -7.92 -0.94 9.18
CA PRO A 79 -7.08 -1.12 8.00
C PRO A 79 -5.89 -2.04 8.22
N LEU A 80 -5.35 -2.09 9.44
CA LEU A 80 -4.17 -2.91 9.75
C LEU A 80 -4.60 -4.35 10.04
N ARG A 81 -4.05 -5.30 9.28
CA ARG A 81 -4.44 -6.70 9.34
C ARG A 81 -3.21 -7.57 9.53
N ASP A 82 -3.41 -8.72 10.16
CA ASP A 82 -2.30 -9.64 10.46
C ASP A 82 -2.08 -10.60 9.28
N GLY A 83 -0.90 -10.50 8.67
CA GLY A 83 -0.55 -11.32 7.52
C GLY A 83 -0.44 -12.81 7.84
N ASP A 84 -0.05 -13.17 9.05
CA ASP A 84 0.04 -14.57 9.46
C ASP A 84 -1.33 -15.23 9.58
N ILE A 85 -2.36 -14.44 9.86
CA ILE A 85 -3.73 -14.94 10.05
C ILE A 85 -4.51 -14.89 8.75
N GLU A 86 -4.38 -13.81 7.98
CA GLU A 86 -5.28 -13.53 6.87
C GLU A 86 -4.70 -13.86 5.49
N ARG A 87 -3.42 -14.22 5.43
CA ARG A 87 -2.76 -14.55 4.16
C ARG A 87 -2.01 -15.87 4.27
N ASP A 88 -2.09 -16.65 3.22
CA ASP A 88 -1.28 -17.86 3.07
C ASP A 88 -0.21 -17.59 2.02
N ASP A 89 0.67 -16.65 2.33
CA ASP A 89 1.69 -16.14 1.41
C ASP A 89 2.94 -15.80 2.21
N LYS A 90 4.07 -16.36 1.82
CA LYS A 90 5.35 -16.14 2.49
C LYS A 90 5.73 -14.67 2.60
N ALA A 91 5.34 -13.88 1.61
CA ALA A 91 5.64 -12.45 1.62
C ALA A 91 4.96 -11.72 2.79
N TYR A 92 3.88 -12.26 3.31
CA TYR A 92 3.11 -11.69 4.41
C TYR A 92 3.45 -12.32 5.76
N ALA A 93 4.36 -13.28 5.80
CA ALA A 93 4.74 -13.94 7.05
C ALA A 93 5.46 -12.97 7.98
N ASN A 94 5.18 -13.06 9.28
CA ASN A 94 5.73 -12.16 10.30
C ASN A 94 5.49 -10.68 10.01
N ALA A 95 4.38 -10.38 9.37
CA ALA A 95 4.06 -9.01 8.97
C ALA A 95 2.59 -8.70 9.20
N TYR A 96 2.32 -7.42 9.44
CA TYR A 96 1.01 -6.85 9.23
C TYR A 96 0.93 -6.34 7.81
N PHE A 97 -0.27 -6.11 7.33
CA PHE A 97 -0.45 -5.45 6.04
C PHE A 97 -1.66 -4.53 6.09
N LEU A 98 -1.67 -3.57 5.19
CA LEU A 98 -2.84 -2.73 4.96
C LEU A 98 -2.95 -2.42 3.48
N ASN A 99 -4.17 -2.14 3.06
CA ASN A 99 -4.45 -1.74 1.69
C ASN A 99 -4.76 -0.24 1.68
N ALA A 100 -4.09 0.49 0.81
CA ALA A 100 -4.29 1.91 0.64
C ALA A 100 -4.71 2.19 -0.79
N ASN A 101 -5.58 3.18 -0.97
CA ASN A 101 -6.02 3.54 -2.31
C ASN A 101 -6.28 5.03 -2.43
N SER A 102 -6.35 5.51 -3.67
CA SER A 102 -6.63 6.91 -3.97
C SER A 102 -7.18 7.06 -5.38
N LEU A 103 -8.06 8.04 -5.55
CA LEU A 103 -8.51 8.43 -6.89
C LEU A 103 -7.45 9.25 -7.62
N THR A 104 -6.52 9.84 -6.87
CA THR A 104 -5.44 10.68 -7.39
C THR A 104 -4.16 9.89 -7.48
N ALA A 105 -3.41 10.05 -8.58
CA ALA A 105 -2.13 9.38 -8.75
C ALA A 105 -1.15 9.78 -7.65
N PRO A 106 -0.47 8.83 -7.01
CA PRO A 106 0.59 9.15 -6.06
C PRO A 106 1.76 9.79 -6.79
N GLN A 107 2.47 10.70 -6.11
CA GLN A 107 3.78 11.13 -6.59
C GLN A 107 4.78 10.05 -6.18
N ILE A 108 5.56 9.57 -7.12
CA ILE A 108 6.50 8.49 -6.90
C ILE A 108 7.90 9.04 -7.14
N VAL A 109 8.70 9.03 -6.07
CA VAL A 109 10.01 9.67 -6.07
C VAL A 109 11.09 8.71 -5.58
N ASP A 110 12.32 9.04 -5.88
CA ASP A 110 13.49 8.33 -5.37
C ASP A 110 13.92 8.90 -4.00
N GLN A 111 15.06 8.45 -3.49
CA GLN A 111 15.55 8.87 -2.19
C GLN A 111 15.96 10.35 -2.15
N ASP A 112 16.23 10.94 -3.30
CA ASP A 112 16.53 12.38 -3.42
C ASP A 112 15.27 13.21 -3.66
N VAL A 113 14.10 12.58 -3.58
CA VAL A 113 12.80 13.21 -3.83
C VAL A 113 12.66 13.66 -5.29
N ALA A 114 13.42 13.06 -6.18
CA ALA A 114 13.28 13.31 -7.61
C ALA A 114 12.26 12.35 -8.21
N PRO A 115 11.38 12.84 -9.10
CA PRO A 115 10.37 11.97 -9.71
C PRO A 115 10.98 10.77 -10.43
N ILE A 116 10.44 9.60 -10.16
CA ILE A 116 10.79 8.38 -10.89
C ILE A 116 9.93 8.32 -12.14
N LEU A 117 10.55 8.30 -13.30
CA LEU A 117 9.85 8.27 -14.57
C LEU A 117 9.75 6.86 -15.16
N ASP A 118 10.69 6.00 -14.82
CA ASP A 118 10.70 4.62 -15.27
C ASP A 118 9.77 3.78 -14.39
N ARG A 119 8.65 3.36 -14.98
CA ARG A 119 7.62 2.61 -14.24
C ARG A 119 8.10 1.25 -13.74
N THR A 120 9.14 0.71 -14.34
CA THR A 120 9.70 -0.58 -13.92
C THR A 120 10.44 -0.49 -12.60
N GLU A 121 10.78 0.70 -12.13
CA GLU A 121 11.52 0.87 -10.88
C GLU A 121 10.66 0.67 -9.64
N VAL A 122 9.34 0.85 -9.75
CA VAL A 122 8.42 0.66 -8.62
C VAL A 122 7.40 -0.40 -9.01
N TYR A 123 7.44 -1.51 -8.31
CA TYR A 123 6.73 -2.73 -8.64
C TYR A 123 6.39 -3.49 -7.36
N SER A 124 5.53 -4.50 -7.48
CA SER A 124 5.24 -5.39 -6.35
C SER A 124 6.49 -6.18 -5.98
N GLY A 125 7.01 -5.94 -4.79
CA GLY A 125 8.25 -6.52 -4.29
C GLY A 125 9.29 -5.49 -3.85
N CYS A 126 9.26 -4.28 -4.38
CA CYS A 126 10.20 -3.25 -3.95
C CYS A 126 9.80 -2.66 -2.60
N TYR A 127 10.74 -1.96 -1.98
CA TYR A 127 10.54 -1.30 -0.68
C TYR A 127 10.43 0.20 -0.86
N ALA A 128 9.63 0.82 -0.01
CA ALA A 128 9.38 2.26 -0.07
C ALA A 128 8.90 2.80 1.27
N HIS A 129 9.07 4.11 1.44
CA HIS A 129 8.31 4.88 2.42
C HIS A 129 7.03 5.35 1.74
N VAL A 130 5.91 5.29 2.45
CA VAL A 130 4.62 5.67 1.88
C VAL A 130 3.90 6.58 2.83
N SER A 131 3.35 7.69 2.33
CA SER A 131 2.48 8.54 3.13
C SER A 131 1.05 8.04 3.05
N LEU A 132 0.38 8.03 4.19
CA LEU A 132 -0.95 7.47 4.35
C LEU A 132 -1.84 8.45 5.11
N SER A 133 -3.12 8.44 4.79
CA SER A 133 -4.13 9.19 5.53
C SER A 133 -5.25 8.24 5.94
N PHE A 134 -5.67 8.34 7.21
CA PHE A 134 -6.72 7.46 7.73
C PHE A 134 -8.00 8.26 7.95
N TYR A 135 -9.12 7.68 7.58
CA TYR A 135 -10.41 8.36 7.70
C TYR A 135 -11.53 7.38 7.98
N ALA A 136 -12.54 7.85 8.72
CA ALA A 136 -13.71 7.05 9.04
C ALA A 136 -14.64 6.94 7.85
N PHE A 137 -15.29 5.79 7.72
CA PHE A 137 -16.35 5.60 6.74
C PHE A 137 -17.53 4.86 7.36
N ASN A 138 -18.70 5.12 6.79
CA ASN A 138 -19.91 4.38 7.10
C ASN A 138 -20.74 4.30 5.81
N THR A 139 -20.79 3.10 5.26
CA THR A 139 -21.49 2.83 4.00
C THR A 139 -22.52 1.74 4.27
N ASN A 140 -23.79 2.12 4.35
CA ASN A 140 -24.89 1.17 4.58
C ASN A 140 -24.67 0.29 5.82
N GLY A 141 -24.21 0.89 6.91
CA GLY A 141 -23.95 0.17 8.16
C GLY A 141 -22.58 -0.51 8.21
N ASN A 142 -21.85 -0.51 7.11
CA ASN A 142 -20.49 -1.01 7.05
C ASN A 142 -19.56 0.11 7.50
N ARG A 143 -19.01 -0.01 8.71
CA ARG A 143 -18.26 1.07 9.36
C ARG A 143 -16.83 0.67 9.64
N GLY A 144 -15.94 1.63 9.52
CA GLY A 144 -14.53 1.40 9.82
C GLY A 144 -13.65 2.58 9.52
N ILE A 145 -12.36 2.31 9.48
CA ILE A 145 -11.33 3.26 9.12
C ILE A 145 -10.69 2.78 7.82
N ALA A 146 -10.67 3.65 6.84
CA ALA A 146 -10.01 3.40 5.55
C ALA A 146 -8.65 4.09 5.51
N CYS A 147 -7.81 3.64 4.61
CA CYS A 147 -6.46 4.17 4.42
C CYS A 147 -6.34 4.75 3.01
N GLY A 148 -6.07 6.05 2.96
CA GLY A 148 -5.80 6.74 1.70
C GLY A 148 -4.33 6.69 1.35
N LEU A 149 -4.05 6.44 0.08
CA LEU A 149 -2.69 6.44 -0.45
C LEU A 149 -2.25 7.87 -0.77
N GLY A 150 -1.10 8.26 -0.23
CA GLY A 150 -0.47 9.53 -0.54
C GLY A 150 0.65 9.36 -1.56
N ASN A 151 1.87 9.64 -1.13
CA ASN A 151 3.06 9.59 -2.00
C ASN A 151 3.93 8.38 -1.67
N ILE A 152 4.78 8.02 -2.60
CA ILE A 152 5.65 6.84 -2.49
C ILE A 152 7.09 7.28 -2.75
N GLN A 153 7.98 6.91 -1.83
CA GLN A 153 9.43 7.12 -1.99
C GLN A 153 10.11 5.76 -2.01
N LYS A 154 10.58 5.36 -3.17
CA LYS A 154 11.27 4.07 -3.30
C LYS A 154 12.59 4.09 -2.54
N THR A 155 12.88 3.01 -1.82
CA THR A 155 14.12 2.87 -1.06
C THR A 155 15.04 1.80 -1.61
N ARG A 156 14.53 0.63 -2.00
CA ARG A 156 15.38 -0.43 -2.54
C ARG A 156 14.57 -1.47 -3.32
N ASP A 157 15.29 -2.24 -4.10
CA ASP A 157 14.74 -3.34 -4.87
C ASP A 157 14.71 -4.63 -4.05
N ASP A 158 13.85 -5.53 -4.44
CA ASP A 158 13.84 -6.92 -3.97
C ASP A 158 13.14 -7.76 -5.03
N GLU A 159 13.01 -9.04 -4.76
CA GLU A 159 12.39 -9.98 -5.67
C GLU A 159 10.93 -9.60 -5.95
N SER A 160 10.52 -9.67 -7.22
CA SER A 160 9.15 -9.38 -7.59
C SER A 160 8.17 -10.35 -6.92
N LEU A 161 7.06 -9.82 -6.44
CA LEU A 161 5.98 -10.59 -5.84
C LEU A 161 4.89 -10.98 -6.85
N ASP A 162 5.04 -10.62 -8.12
CA ASP A 162 4.10 -11.03 -9.17
C ASP A 162 4.29 -12.52 -9.50
N GLY A 163 4.16 -13.34 -8.46
CA GLY A 163 4.46 -14.74 -8.52
C GLY A 163 3.63 -15.48 -9.56
N GLY A 164 4.27 -16.28 -10.37
CA GLY A 164 3.63 -17.04 -11.43
C GLY A 164 3.44 -16.29 -12.72
N ARG A 165 3.59 -14.96 -12.70
CA ARG A 165 3.54 -14.18 -13.91
C ARG A 165 4.93 -13.72 -14.28
N VAL A 166 5.44 -14.26 -15.37
CA VAL A 166 6.76 -13.91 -15.87
C VAL A 166 6.62 -12.66 -16.75
N SER A 167 7.51 -11.68 -16.55
CA SER A 167 7.48 -10.48 -17.37
C SER A 167 7.90 -10.82 -18.81
N ALA A 168 7.44 -10.00 -19.75
CA ALA A 168 7.83 -10.16 -21.16
C ALA A 168 9.35 -10.07 -21.32
N GLU A 169 10.00 -9.23 -20.53
CA GLU A 169 11.45 -9.10 -20.57
C GLU A 169 12.17 -10.39 -20.16
N THR A 170 11.60 -11.08 -19.16
CA THR A 170 12.16 -12.36 -18.73
C THR A 170 11.94 -13.44 -19.78
N ASP A 171 10.76 -13.47 -20.40
CA ASP A 171 10.45 -14.47 -21.42
C ASP A 171 11.25 -14.26 -22.70
N PHE A 172 11.35 -13.04 -23.14
CA PHE A 172 11.90 -12.75 -24.47
C PHE A 172 13.29 -12.12 -24.43
N GLY A 173 13.69 -11.58 -23.29
CA GLY A 173 14.96 -10.93 -23.13
C GLY A 173 15.14 -9.74 -24.06
N ALA A 174 16.33 -9.15 -24.05
CA ALA A 174 16.72 -8.18 -25.04
C ALA A 174 17.12 -8.96 -26.31
N PHE A 175 16.30 -8.86 -27.35
CA PHE A 175 16.56 -9.58 -28.58
C PHE A 175 17.75 -8.97 -29.30
N THR A 176 18.75 -9.80 -29.56
CA THR A 176 19.92 -9.41 -30.39
C THR A 176 20.07 -10.41 -31.51
N PRO A 177 20.79 -10.06 -32.58
CA PRO A 177 21.01 -11.01 -33.68
C PRO A 177 21.65 -12.34 -33.25
N ALA A 178 22.38 -12.34 -32.13
CA ALA A 178 22.97 -13.56 -31.60
C ALA A 178 21.94 -14.51 -31.00
N ASP A 179 20.75 -13.99 -30.67
CA ASP A 179 19.69 -14.78 -30.07
C ASP A 179 18.82 -15.52 -31.08
N ASP A 180 19.11 -15.34 -32.39
CA ASP A 180 18.36 -15.99 -33.45
C ASP A 180 18.39 -17.52 -33.34
N ASN A 181 19.37 -18.05 -32.64
CA ASN A 181 19.54 -19.49 -32.50
C ASN A 181 18.34 -20.15 -31.79
N PHE A 182 17.61 -19.43 -31.00
CA PHE A 182 16.45 -20.03 -30.32
C PHE A 182 15.28 -20.28 -31.28
N LEU A 183 15.31 -19.69 -32.46
CA LEU A 183 14.28 -19.88 -33.48
C LEU A 183 14.44 -21.17 -34.28
N ASN A 184 15.52 -21.90 -34.09
CA ASN A 184 15.81 -23.12 -34.81
C ASN A 184 15.37 -24.38 -34.06
#